data_a9f7fa0376aaf0005652fb1fe9c227f4
#
_entry.id   a9f7fa0376aaf0005652fb1fe9c227f4
#
_cell.length_a   1.000
_cell.length_b   1.000
_cell.length_c   1.000
_cell.angle_alpha   90.00
_cell.angle_beta   90.00
_cell.angle_gamma   90.00
#
_symmetry.space_group_name_H-M   'P 1'
#
loop_
_entity.id
_entity.type
_entity.pdbx_description
1 polymer ?
#
loop_
_entity_poly.entity_id
_entity_poly.type
_entity_poly.pdbx_seq_one_letter_code
_entity_poly.pdbx_strand_id
1 'polypeptide(L)'
;MNEVDIFTDGACRHNPGPGGWGVILKSESATKELYGGEIHTTNNQMELLAAIKALQSLKRPCRVNLYTDSKYVKQGITEWIIKWKSNGFRNAKKKPVLNSDLWKQLDQLAAMHEVEWYWIKGHSGHRENERADALANKGVDEIIVKR
;
A
#
# COMPACT_ATOMS: atom_id res chain seq x y z
N MET A 1 0.74 -18.31 14.62
CA MET A 1 0.89 -17.01 13.97
C MET A 1 -0.48 -16.45 13.68
N ASN A 2 -0.73 -15.21 14.03
CA ASN A 2 -2.03 -14.57 13.79
C ASN A 2 -2.27 -14.36 12.31
N GLU A 3 -3.52 -14.52 11.89
CA GLU A 3 -3.93 -14.26 10.51
C GLU A 3 -4.70 -12.95 10.43
N VAL A 4 -4.34 -12.11 9.45
CA VAL A 4 -4.95 -10.79 9.25
C VAL A 4 -5.26 -10.61 7.77
N ASP A 5 -6.46 -10.15 7.48
CA ASP A 5 -6.82 -9.71 6.12
C ASP A 5 -6.66 -8.20 6.07
N ILE A 6 -5.92 -7.72 5.06
CA ILE A 6 -5.63 -6.30 4.90
C ILE A 6 -6.14 -5.84 3.54
N PHE A 7 -6.80 -4.68 3.51
CA PHE A 7 -7.29 -4.05 2.30
C PHE A 7 -6.70 -2.65 2.22
N THR A 8 -6.06 -2.33 1.11
CA THR A 8 -5.34 -1.07 0.94
C THR A 8 -5.83 -0.34 -0.29
N ASP A 9 -5.78 0.99 -0.25
CA ASP A 9 -6.05 1.81 -1.42
C ASP A 9 -5.30 3.13 -1.32
N GLY A 10 -5.04 3.74 -2.48
CA GLY A 10 -4.42 5.05 -2.58
C GLY A 10 -5.22 5.93 -3.54
N ALA A 11 -5.19 7.22 -3.27
CA ALA A 11 -5.86 8.22 -4.09
C ALA A 11 -4.97 9.43 -4.25
N CYS A 12 -5.08 10.12 -5.39
CA CYS A 12 -4.30 11.33 -5.64
C CYS A 12 -5.08 12.27 -6.54
N ARG A 13 -5.15 13.55 -6.15
CA ARG A 13 -5.77 14.60 -6.96
C ARG A 13 -4.72 15.24 -7.85
N HIS A 14 -4.98 15.34 -9.15
CA HIS A 14 -4.05 15.98 -10.11
C HIS A 14 -2.67 15.29 -10.16
N ASN A 15 -2.61 14.04 -10.09
CA ASN A 15 -1.46 13.14 -10.05
C ASN A 15 -0.25 13.62 -10.89
N PRO A 16 0.79 14.35 -10.31
CA PRO A 16 1.02 14.55 -8.87
C PRO A 16 0.17 15.66 -8.26
N GLY A 17 0.01 15.56 -6.93
CA GLY A 17 -0.74 16.53 -6.15
C GLY A 17 -1.06 15.97 -4.77
N PRO A 18 -2.06 16.53 -4.07
CA PRO A 18 -2.44 16.00 -2.77
C PRO A 18 -2.97 14.57 -2.92
N GLY A 19 -2.54 13.70 -2.03
CA GLY A 19 -2.97 12.32 -2.06
C GLY A 19 -3.28 11.78 -0.68
N GLY A 20 -3.87 10.58 -0.66
CA GLY A 20 -4.21 9.91 0.58
C GLY A 20 -4.11 8.39 0.43
N TRP A 21 -4.03 7.73 1.57
CA TRP A 21 -3.99 6.28 1.63
C TRP A 21 -4.99 5.78 2.67
N GLY A 22 -5.52 4.60 2.45
CA GLY A 22 -6.48 3.97 3.35
C GLY A 22 -6.19 2.50 3.54
N VAL A 23 -6.43 2.01 4.75
CA VAL A 23 -6.15 0.63 5.15
C VAL A 23 -7.27 0.12 6.04
N ILE A 24 -7.70 -1.11 5.77
CA ILE A 24 -8.55 -1.85 6.70
C ILE A 24 -7.81 -3.12 7.09
N LEU A 25 -7.71 -3.38 8.39
CA LEU A 25 -7.13 -4.61 8.92
C LEU A 25 -8.25 -5.37 9.64
N LYS A 26 -8.45 -6.61 9.23
CA LYS A 26 -9.48 -7.48 9.83
C LYS A 26 -8.84 -8.75 10.35
N SER A 27 -8.97 -8.97 11.66
CA SER A 27 -8.62 -10.24 12.27
C SER A 27 -9.91 -10.93 12.72
N GLU A 28 -9.78 -12.13 13.27
CA GLU A 28 -10.94 -12.87 13.76
C GLU A 28 -11.75 -12.08 14.78
N SER A 29 -11.08 -11.29 15.61
CA SER A 29 -11.73 -10.61 16.76
C SER A 29 -11.90 -9.11 16.60
N ALA A 30 -11.27 -8.48 15.58
CA ALA A 30 -11.25 -7.01 15.51
C ALA A 30 -11.10 -6.50 14.08
N THR A 31 -11.60 -5.29 13.86
CA THR A 31 -11.40 -4.53 12.64
C THR A 31 -10.79 -3.18 13.00
N LYS A 32 -9.75 -2.79 12.27
CA LYS A 32 -9.07 -1.53 12.49
C LYS A 32 -8.95 -0.78 11.16
N GLU A 33 -9.13 0.52 11.20
CA GLU A 33 -9.01 1.37 10.01
C GLU A 33 -7.89 2.39 10.23
N LEU A 34 -7.10 2.63 9.19
CA LEU A 34 -6.05 3.64 9.18
C LEU A 34 -6.17 4.45 7.92
N TYR A 35 -5.79 5.72 7.99
CA TYR A 35 -5.72 6.56 6.81
C TYR A 35 -4.77 7.73 7.05
N GLY A 36 -4.35 8.35 5.97
CA GLY A 36 -3.52 9.55 6.05
C GLY A 36 -3.39 10.19 4.69
N GLY A 37 -2.67 11.30 4.62
CA GLY A 37 -2.50 12.04 3.39
C GLY A 37 -1.13 12.69 3.28
N GLU A 38 -0.81 13.11 2.04
CA GLU A 38 0.42 13.80 1.69
C GLU A 38 0.06 15.00 0.82
N ILE A 39 0.74 16.12 1.04
CA ILE A 39 0.47 17.36 0.30
C ILE A 39 0.81 17.23 -1.18
N HIS A 40 1.92 16.56 -1.48
CA HIS A 40 2.38 16.37 -2.85
C HIS A 40 2.90 14.96 -3.05
N THR A 41 2.20 14.18 -3.88
CA THR A 41 2.51 12.77 -4.08
C THR A 41 1.93 12.29 -5.42
N THR A 42 2.01 10.98 -5.64
CA THR A 42 1.40 10.35 -6.82
C THR A 42 0.49 9.21 -6.37
N ASN A 43 -0.36 8.76 -7.28
CA ASN A 43 -1.25 7.64 -7.00
C ASN A 43 -0.44 6.38 -6.63
N ASN A 44 0.60 6.08 -7.40
CA ASN A 44 1.44 4.90 -7.12
C ASN A 44 2.14 4.98 -5.76
N GLN A 45 2.61 6.17 -5.38
CA GLN A 45 3.21 6.36 -4.06
C GLN A 45 2.20 6.11 -2.95
N MET A 46 0.96 6.56 -3.12
CA MET A 46 -0.09 6.35 -2.11
C MET A 46 -0.49 4.88 -2.01
N GLU A 47 -0.53 4.17 -3.13
CA GLU A 47 -0.78 2.73 -3.12
C GLU A 47 0.31 1.98 -2.36
N LEU A 48 1.59 2.31 -2.62
CA LEU A 48 2.71 1.73 -1.88
C LEU A 48 2.66 2.08 -0.41
N LEU A 49 2.39 3.35 -0.11
CA LEU A 49 2.37 3.82 1.28
C LEU A 49 1.25 3.16 2.08
N ALA A 50 0.09 2.91 1.45
CA ALA A 50 -1.00 2.20 2.12
C ALA A 50 -0.53 0.80 2.59
N ALA A 51 0.13 0.05 1.70
CA ALA A 51 0.66 -1.27 2.06
C ALA A 51 1.73 -1.17 3.16
N ILE A 52 2.61 -0.18 3.07
CA ILE A 52 3.65 0.06 4.08
C ILE A 52 3.02 0.36 5.45
N LYS A 53 2.07 1.30 5.49
CA LYS A 53 1.41 1.68 6.74
C LYS A 53 0.64 0.51 7.35
N ALA A 54 0.03 -0.32 6.51
CA ALA A 54 -0.67 -1.51 6.97
C ALA A 54 0.27 -2.47 7.69
N LEU A 55 1.39 -2.82 7.04
CA LEU A 55 2.34 -3.77 7.62
C LEU A 55 3.06 -3.18 8.83
N GLN A 56 3.36 -1.87 8.84
CA GLN A 56 3.95 -1.21 10.00
C GLN A 56 3.07 -1.28 11.24
N SER A 57 1.76 -1.34 11.06
CA SER A 57 0.82 -1.36 12.19
C SER A 57 0.79 -2.70 12.91
N LEU A 58 1.33 -3.75 12.32
CA LEU A 58 1.37 -5.07 12.92
C LEU A 58 2.54 -5.16 13.89
N LYS A 59 2.25 -5.51 15.14
CA LYS A 59 3.25 -5.50 16.23
C LYS A 59 4.04 -6.79 16.35
N ARG A 60 3.65 -7.85 15.64
CA ARG A 60 4.32 -9.14 15.64
C ARG A 60 4.15 -9.82 14.30
N PRO A 61 4.98 -10.83 14.00
CA PRO A 61 4.83 -11.54 12.73
C PRO A 61 3.43 -12.13 12.57
N CYS A 62 2.85 -11.94 11.40
CA CYS A 62 1.50 -12.39 11.08
C CYS A 62 1.47 -13.09 9.73
N ARG A 63 0.46 -13.92 9.55
CA ARG A 63 0.08 -14.39 8.23
C ARG A 63 -0.90 -13.36 7.66
N VAL A 64 -0.52 -12.74 6.56
CA VAL A 64 -1.26 -11.62 6.00
C VAL A 64 -1.81 -11.97 4.62
N ASN A 65 -3.10 -11.73 4.43
CA ASN A 65 -3.71 -11.73 3.11
C ASN A 65 -3.93 -10.27 2.74
N LEU A 66 -3.12 -9.73 1.84
CA LEU A 66 -3.20 -8.31 1.48
C LEU A 66 -3.85 -8.14 0.12
N TYR A 67 -4.94 -7.40 0.10
CA TYR A 67 -5.75 -7.15 -1.10
C TYR A 67 -5.53 -5.71 -1.55
N THR A 68 -5.19 -5.54 -2.82
CA THR A 68 -4.99 -4.22 -3.43
C THR A 68 -5.63 -4.19 -4.82
N ASP A 69 -6.13 -3.04 -5.23
CA ASP A 69 -6.58 -2.85 -6.61
C ASP A 69 -5.46 -2.29 -7.50
N SER A 70 -4.27 -2.08 -6.96
CA SER A 70 -3.12 -1.59 -7.69
C SER A 70 -2.32 -2.74 -8.32
N LYS A 71 -2.36 -2.83 -9.65
CA LYS A 71 -1.51 -3.78 -10.37
C LYS A 71 -0.04 -3.44 -10.19
N TYR A 72 0.28 -2.15 -10.09
CA TYR A 72 1.64 -1.67 -9.86
C TYR A 72 2.23 -2.29 -8.59
N VAL A 73 1.48 -2.23 -7.48
CA VAL A 73 1.93 -2.81 -6.21
C VAL A 73 2.04 -4.33 -6.31
N LYS A 74 0.99 -4.98 -6.84
CA LYS A 74 0.96 -6.44 -6.94
C LYS A 74 2.11 -6.98 -7.79
N GLN A 75 2.30 -6.42 -8.97
CA GLN A 75 3.37 -6.86 -9.87
C GLN A 75 4.74 -6.54 -9.32
N GLY A 76 4.90 -5.35 -8.75
CA GLY A 76 6.19 -4.95 -8.21
C GLY A 76 6.68 -5.86 -7.10
N ILE A 77 5.83 -6.13 -6.12
CA ILE A 77 6.23 -6.92 -4.95
C ILE A 77 6.35 -8.42 -5.25
N THR A 78 5.63 -8.92 -6.25
CA THR A 78 5.66 -10.35 -6.57
C THR A 78 6.59 -10.68 -7.74
N GLU A 79 6.91 -9.72 -8.60
CA GLU A 79 7.71 -9.99 -9.80
C GLU A 79 8.95 -9.10 -9.88
N TRP A 80 8.78 -7.77 -9.95
CA TRP A 80 9.89 -6.86 -10.20
C TRP A 80 10.92 -6.84 -9.08
N ILE A 81 10.45 -6.98 -7.84
CA ILE A 81 11.31 -6.90 -6.65
C ILE A 81 12.41 -7.96 -6.66
N ILE A 82 12.15 -9.12 -7.25
CA ILE A 82 13.12 -10.21 -7.31
C ILE A 82 14.38 -9.75 -8.06
N LYS A 83 14.20 -9.11 -9.21
CA LYS A 83 15.29 -8.57 -9.99
C LYS A 83 15.96 -7.39 -9.29
N TRP A 84 15.17 -6.49 -8.73
CA TRP A 84 15.69 -5.30 -8.04
C TRP A 84 16.58 -5.66 -6.85
N LYS A 85 16.20 -6.66 -6.10
CA LYS A 85 17.02 -7.11 -4.96
C LYS A 85 18.38 -7.61 -5.40
N SER A 86 18.47 -8.20 -6.58
CA SER A 86 19.74 -8.71 -7.10
C SER A 86 20.62 -7.62 -7.70
N ASN A 87 20.04 -6.48 -8.10
CA ASN A 87 20.80 -5.42 -8.78
C ASN A 87 20.82 -4.09 -8.02
N GLY A 88 20.44 -4.09 -6.74
CA GLY A 88 20.48 -2.88 -5.91
C GLY A 88 19.38 -1.88 -6.20
N PHE A 89 18.24 -2.34 -6.68
CA PHE A 89 17.09 -1.49 -7.02
C PHE A 89 17.43 -0.46 -8.08
N ARG A 90 18.10 -0.92 -9.13
CA ARG A 90 18.52 -0.06 -10.24
C ARG A 90 17.84 -0.46 -11.52
N ASN A 91 17.57 0.54 -12.37
CA ASN A 91 17.00 0.30 -13.70
C ASN A 91 18.10 -0.03 -14.71
N ALA A 92 17.74 -0.19 -16.00
CA ALA A 92 18.69 -0.52 -17.06
C ALA A 92 19.80 0.53 -17.21
N LYS A 93 19.53 1.77 -16.84
CA LYS A 93 20.51 2.87 -16.88
C LYS A 93 21.33 2.98 -15.60
N LYS A 94 21.24 1.99 -14.72
CA LYS A 94 21.94 1.92 -13.43
C LYS A 94 21.53 3.04 -12.46
N LYS A 95 20.38 3.67 -12.69
CA LYS A 95 19.81 4.66 -11.78
C LYS A 95 18.79 3.99 -10.87
N PRO A 96 18.51 4.55 -9.67
CA PRO A 96 17.50 3.96 -8.80
C PRO A 96 16.16 3.81 -9.54
N VAL A 97 15.45 2.71 -9.31
CA VAL A 97 14.10 2.55 -9.85
C VAL A 97 13.18 3.59 -9.24
N LEU A 98 12.11 3.95 -9.95
CA LEU A 98 11.12 4.90 -9.44
C LEU A 98 10.54 4.39 -8.12
N ASN A 99 10.43 5.28 -7.13
CA ASN A 99 9.91 4.95 -5.80
C ASN A 99 10.75 3.90 -5.06
N SER A 100 12.06 3.84 -5.35
CA SER A 100 12.94 2.81 -4.78
C SER A 100 12.92 2.78 -3.25
N ASP A 101 12.85 3.93 -2.58
CA ASP A 101 12.81 3.96 -1.12
C ASP A 101 11.54 3.31 -0.58
N LEU A 102 10.41 3.56 -1.19
CA LEU A 102 9.14 2.94 -0.79
C LEU A 102 9.16 1.43 -1.06
N TRP A 103 9.70 1.01 -2.20
CA TRP A 103 9.82 -0.41 -2.52
C TRP A 103 10.71 -1.14 -1.51
N LYS A 104 11.82 -0.52 -1.12
CA LYS A 104 12.73 -1.10 -0.11
C LYS A 104 12.03 -1.25 1.24
N GLN A 105 11.30 -0.22 1.66
CA GLN A 105 10.53 -0.27 2.91
C GLN A 105 9.50 -1.39 2.88
N LEU A 106 8.76 -1.48 1.78
CA LEU A 106 7.73 -2.51 1.64
C LEU A 106 8.34 -3.91 1.67
N ASP A 107 9.45 -4.11 0.96
CA ASP A 107 10.14 -5.39 0.94
C ASP A 107 10.59 -5.82 2.34
N GLN A 108 11.19 -4.88 3.09
CA GLN A 108 11.65 -5.17 4.45
C GLN A 108 10.50 -5.53 5.37
N LEU A 109 9.40 -4.80 5.29
CA LEU A 109 8.22 -5.06 6.11
C LEU A 109 7.57 -6.40 5.73
N ALA A 110 7.44 -6.68 4.43
CA ALA A 110 6.85 -7.94 3.97
C ALA A 110 7.67 -9.15 4.44
N ALA A 111 9.00 -9.00 4.52
CA ALA A 111 9.87 -10.08 4.97
C ALA A 111 9.67 -10.44 6.46
N MET A 112 9.06 -9.54 7.24
CA MET A 112 8.76 -9.78 8.65
C MET A 112 7.49 -10.59 8.87
N HIS A 113 6.74 -10.85 7.81
CA HIS A 113 5.46 -11.54 7.86
C HIS A 113 5.39 -12.59 6.76
N GLU A 114 4.35 -13.42 6.80
CA GLU A 114 4.01 -14.31 5.68
C GLU A 114 2.89 -13.64 4.90
N VAL A 115 3.22 -12.94 3.81
CA VAL A 115 2.25 -12.14 3.05
C VAL A 115 1.88 -12.82 1.75
N GLU A 116 0.58 -13.02 1.56
CA GLU A 116 0.01 -13.41 0.27
C GLU A 116 -0.61 -12.15 -0.34
N TRP A 117 -0.25 -11.86 -1.59
CA TRP A 117 -0.67 -10.65 -2.29
C TRP A 117 -1.79 -10.99 -3.27
N TYR A 118 -2.92 -10.30 -3.14
CA TYR A 118 -4.07 -10.50 -4.02
C TYR A 118 -4.42 -9.19 -4.72
N TRP A 119 -4.64 -9.29 -6.03
CA TRP A 119 -5.17 -8.15 -6.77
C TRP A 119 -6.67 -8.30 -6.89
N ILE A 120 -7.42 -7.23 -6.59
CA ILE A 120 -8.86 -7.19 -6.77
C ILE A 120 -9.18 -6.02 -7.68
N LYS A 121 -10.22 -6.17 -8.50
CA LYS A 121 -10.63 -5.11 -9.41
C LYS A 121 -11.24 -3.95 -8.62
N GLY A 122 -10.75 -2.74 -8.81
CA GLY A 122 -11.27 -1.54 -8.16
C GLY A 122 -12.71 -1.26 -8.59
N HIS A 123 -13.49 -0.72 -7.67
CA HIS A 123 -14.88 -0.33 -7.91
C HIS A 123 -15.77 -1.49 -8.42
N SER A 124 -15.48 -2.70 -7.96
CA SER A 124 -16.22 -3.90 -8.37
C SER A 124 -17.29 -4.33 -7.37
N GLY A 125 -17.64 -3.44 -6.42
CA GLY A 125 -18.62 -3.75 -5.38
C GLY A 125 -18.02 -4.45 -4.17
N HIS A 126 -16.71 -4.57 -4.10
CA HIS A 126 -16.03 -5.20 -2.97
C HIS A 126 -16.07 -4.26 -1.77
N ARG A 127 -16.77 -4.67 -0.74
CA ARG A 127 -17.09 -3.83 0.43
C ARG A 127 -15.87 -3.22 1.11
N GLU A 128 -14.88 -4.04 1.44
CA GLU A 128 -13.68 -3.57 2.13
C GLU A 128 -12.80 -2.72 1.22
N ASN A 129 -12.74 -3.04 -0.06
CA ASN A 129 -12.01 -2.22 -1.01
C ASN A 129 -12.64 -0.84 -1.16
N GLU A 130 -13.96 -0.77 -1.20
CA GLU A 130 -14.68 0.51 -1.27
C GLU A 130 -14.46 1.33 0.02
N ARG A 131 -14.40 0.66 1.15
CA ARG A 131 -14.13 1.35 2.42
C ARG A 131 -12.69 1.88 2.44
N ALA A 132 -11.72 1.11 1.97
CA ALA A 132 -10.33 1.57 1.87
C ALA A 132 -10.23 2.77 0.94
N ASP A 133 -10.96 2.77 -0.19
CA ASP A 133 -11.03 3.92 -1.09
C ASP A 133 -11.59 5.14 -0.39
N ALA A 134 -12.67 4.99 0.37
CA ALA A 134 -13.26 6.09 1.12
C ALA A 134 -12.27 6.66 2.15
N LEU A 135 -11.50 5.81 2.82
CA LEU A 135 -10.48 6.25 3.77
C LEU A 135 -9.35 6.99 3.07
N ALA A 136 -8.92 6.53 1.90
CA ALA A 136 -7.91 7.22 1.12
C ALA A 136 -8.37 8.62 0.73
N ASN A 137 -9.62 8.75 0.28
CA ASN A 137 -10.19 10.05 -0.07
C ASN A 137 -10.36 10.96 1.16
N LYS A 138 -10.68 10.39 2.31
CA LYS A 138 -10.71 11.12 3.57
C LYS A 138 -9.33 11.70 3.90
N GLY A 139 -8.27 10.92 3.66
CA GLY A 139 -6.90 11.38 3.83
C GLY A 139 -6.58 12.58 2.94
N VAL A 140 -7.00 12.52 1.67
CA VAL A 140 -6.83 13.63 0.73
C VAL A 140 -7.56 14.87 1.25
N ASP A 141 -8.83 14.72 1.60
CA ASP A 141 -9.65 15.85 2.03
C ASP A 141 -9.08 16.54 3.25
N GLU A 142 -8.60 15.77 4.23
CA GLU A 142 -8.01 16.34 5.44
C GLU A 142 -6.70 17.05 5.18
N ILE A 143 -5.85 16.52 4.30
CA ILE A 143 -4.58 17.16 4.00
C ILE A 143 -4.79 18.47 3.24
N ILE A 144 -5.79 18.55 2.39
CA ILE A 144 -6.14 19.77 1.65
C ILE A 144 -6.59 20.85 2.63
N VAL A 145 -7.41 20.50 3.61
CA VAL A 145 -7.93 21.44 4.61
C VAL A 145 -6.79 21.97 5.49
N LYS A 146 -5.80 21.14 5.80
CA LYS A 146 -4.67 21.54 6.67
C LYS A 146 -3.61 22.40 6.00
N ARG A 147 -3.72 22.59 4.71
CA ARG A 147 -2.74 23.39 3.94
C ARG A 147 -2.80 24.88 4.26
#